data_44173a390737b361fdf7b06557112f11
#
_entry.id   44173a390737b361fdf7b06557112f11
#
_cell.length_a   1.000
_cell.length_b   1.000
_cell.length_c   1.000
_cell.angle_alpha   90.00
_cell.angle_beta   90.00
_cell.angle_gamma   90.00
#
_symmetry.space_group_name_H-M   'P 1'
#
loop_
_entity.id
_entity.type
_entity.pdbx_description
1 polymer ?
#
loop_
_entity_poly.entity_id
_entity_poly.type
_entity_poly.pdbx_seq_one_letter_code
_entity_poly.pdbx_strand_id
1 'polypeptide(L)'
;KSNTKINFIGNAEGRDLFSDHADVYVCDGYTGNVVLKLAESFYVVTLKKGFKDDFFDRFNYEQYGGSPILGVNAPVLIGHGISTPTAIKNMVLLSKGMIESKFIDKIKTAFN
;
A
#
# COMPACT_ATOMS: atom_id res chain seq x y z
N LYS A 1 -26.02 9.46 -1.93
CA LYS A 1 -25.54 10.30 -3.07
C LYS A 1 -24.37 9.57 -3.70
N SER A 2 -24.44 9.27 -4.99
CA SER A 2 -23.31 8.74 -5.74
C SER A 2 -22.20 9.81 -5.77
N ASN A 3 -20.99 9.46 -5.37
CA ASN A 3 -19.84 10.34 -5.49
C ASN A 3 -19.37 10.30 -6.95
N THR A 4 -19.62 11.35 -7.72
CA THR A 4 -19.25 11.42 -9.14
C THR A 4 -17.74 11.60 -9.38
N LYS A 5 -16.95 11.82 -8.31
CA LYS A 5 -15.50 11.96 -8.38
C LYS A 5 -14.77 10.62 -8.34
N ILE A 6 -15.49 9.53 -8.09
CA ILE A 6 -14.91 8.18 -7.98
C ILE A 6 -15.54 7.29 -9.06
N ASN A 7 -14.72 6.64 -9.84
CA ASN A 7 -15.14 5.57 -10.74
C ASN A 7 -15.35 4.27 -9.94
N PHE A 8 -16.50 4.16 -9.29
CA PHE A 8 -16.83 2.97 -8.52
C PHE A 8 -17.27 1.85 -9.45
N ILE A 9 -16.52 0.76 -9.47
CA ILE A 9 -16.74 -0.39 -10.35
C ILE A 9 -17.52 -1.55 -9.70
N GLY A 10 -17.93 -1.41 -8.45
CA GLY A 10 -18.69 -2.42 -7.72
C GLY A 10 -17.89 -3.08 -6.60
N ASN A 11 -18.42 -4.19 -6.09
CA ASN A 11 -17.75 -4.99 -5.07
C ASN A 11 -16.69 -5.89 -5.71
N ALA A 12 -15.63 -6.14 -4.96
CA ALA A 12 -14.56 -7.05 -5.34
C ALA A 12 -14.46 -8.21 -4.36
N GLU A 13 -13.97 -9.33 -4.83
CA GLU A 13 -13.66 -10.51 -4.02
C GLU A 13 -12.14 -10.73 -3.92
N GLY A 14 -11.67 -11.57 -3.01
CA GLY A 14 -10.25 -11.83 -2.81
C GLY A 14 -9.50 -12.30 -4.07
N ARG A 15 -10.19 -12.98 -5.00
CA ARG A 15 -9.62 -13.41 -6.30
C ARG A 15 -9.31 -12.23 -7.24
N ASP A 16 -9.94 -11.07 -7.03
CA ASP A 16 -9.80 -9.91 -7.90
C ASP A 16 -8.56 -9.07 -7.53
N LEU A 17 -8.00 -9.28 -6.33
CA LEU A 17 -6.92 -8.46 -5.78
C LEU A 17 -5.63 -8.42 -6.64
N PHE A 18 -5.40 -9.44 -7.44
CA PHE A 18 -4.22 -9.55 -8.30
C PHE A 18 -4.58 -9.49 -9.79
N SER A 19 -5.79 -9.05 -10.11
CA SER A 19 -6.26 -8.80 -11.45
C SER A 19 -6.22 -7.29 -11.78
N ASP A 20 -6.32 -6.95 -13.06
CA ASP A 20 -6.43 -5.55 -13.51
C ASP A 20 -7.87 -5.00 -13.38
N HIS A 21 -8.64 -5.51 -12.40
CA HIS A 21 -10.04 -5.16 -12.23
C HIS A 21 -10.24 -3.75 -11.63
N ALA A 22 -9.36 -3.32 -10.72
CA ALA A 22 -9.41 -2.02 -10.09
C ALA A 22 -8.01 -1.51 -9.72
N ASP A 23 -7.83 -0.18 -9.74
CA ASP A 23 -6.61 0.47 -9.29
C ASP A 23 -6.51 0.54 -7.76
N VAL A 24 -7.66 0.58 -7.07
CA VAL A 24 -7.75 0.72 -5.61
C VAL A 24 -8.86 -0.15 -5.06
N TYR A 25 -8.54 -0.93 -4.04
CA TYR A 25 -9.50 -1.73 -3.27
C TYR A 25 -9.65 -1.14 -1.88
N VAL A 26 -10.90 -0.87 -1.48
CA VAL A 26 -11.22 -0.30 -0.17
C VAL A 26 -11.87 -1.39 0.69
N CYS A 27 -11.34 -1.59 1.88
CA CYS A 27 -11.88 -2.53 2.87
C CYS A 27 -11.71 -1.99 4.30
N ASP A 28 -12.23 -2.70 5.29
CA ASP A 28 -11.94 -2.39 6.68
C ASP A 28 -10.48 -2.69 7.05
N GLY A 29 -10.01 -2.08 8.14
CA GLY A 29 -8.60 -2.16 8.52
C GLY A 29 -8.14 -3.57 8.92
N TYR A 30 -9.03 -4.39 9.49
CA TYR A 30 -8.69 -5.78 9.85
C TYR A 30 -8.48 -6.63 8.60
N THR A 31 -9.43 -6.60 7.68
CA THR A 31 -9.34 -7.31 6.39
C THR A 31 -8.11 -6.89 5.61
N GLY A 32 -7.87 -5.58 5.49
CA GLY A 32 -6.69 -5.07 4.79
C GLY A 32 -5.38 -5.53 5.43
N ASN A 33 -5.28 -5.49 6.75
CA ASN A 33 -4.10 -5.97 7.46
C ASN A 33 -3.86 -7.48 7.25
N VAL A 34 -4.90 -8.29 7.28
CA VAL A 34 -4.79 -9.75 7.02
C VAL A 34 -4.30 -10.01 5.60
N VAL A 35 -4.86 -9.33 4.61
CA VAL A 35 -4.45 -9.46 3.20
C VAL A 35 -2.98 -9.08 3.01
N LEU A 36 -2.56 -7.94 3.56
CA LEU A 36 -1.16 -7.50 3.47
C LEU A 36 -0.21 -8.49 4.13
N LYS A 37 -0.53 -8.97 5.34
CA LYS A 37 0.32 -9.96 6.05
C LYS A 37 0.37 -11.29 5.33
N LEU A 38 -0.71 -11.70 4.67
CA LEU A 38 -0.71 -12.90 3.85
C LEU A 38 0.20 -12.74 2.62
N ALA A 39 0.11 -11.63 1.90
CA ALA A 39 0.95 -11.34 0.75
C ALA A 39 2.45 -11.28 1.12
N GLU A 40 2.80 -10.59 2.22
CA GLU A 40 4.16 -10.57 2.78
C GLU A 40 4.66 -11.98 3.13
N SER A 41 3.77 -12.83 3.68
CA SER A 41 4.11 -14.22 4.01
C SER A 41 4.40 -15.06 2.77
N PHE A 42 3.67 -14.86 1.68
CA PHE A 42 3.98 -15.52 0.41
C PHE A 42 5.36 -15.12 -0.12
N TYR A 43 5.73 -13.86 -0.05
CA TYR A 43 7.08 -13.42 -0.42
C TYR A 43 8.15 -14.18 0.38
N VAL A 44 8.01 -14.28 1.69
CA VAL A 44 8.96 -15.03 2.54
C VAL A 44 9.01 -16.52 2.17
N VAL A 45 7.87 -17.13 1.86
CA VAL A 45 7.81 -18.55 1.46
C VAL A 45 8.50 -18.78 0.12
N THR A 46 8.29 -17.88 -0.87
CA THR A 46 8.95 -18.00 -2.19
C THR A 46 10.46 -17.87 -2.07
N LEU A 47 10.96 -16.93 -1.26
CA LEU A 47 12.39 -16.80 -0.97
C LEU A 47 12.98 -18.07 -0.36
N LYS A 48 12.31 -18.64 0.66
CA LYS A 48 12.76 -19.88 1.32
C LYS A 48 12.79 -21.08 0.38
N LYS A 49 11.94 -21.09 -0.63
CA LYS A 49 11.89 -22.13 -1.67
C LYS A 49 12.83 -21.87 -2.85
N GLY A 50 13.56 -20.76 -2.85
CA GLY A 50 14.47 -20.38 -3.93
C GLY A 50 13.77 -19.87 -5.19
N PHE A 51 12.48 -19.58 -5.14
CA PHE A 51 11.78 -18.93 -6.24
C PHE A 51 12.08 -17.44 -6.23
N LYS A 52 12.42 -16.91 -7.39
CA LYS A 52 12.57 -15.48 -7.64
C LYS A 52 11.62 -15.10 -8.76
N ASP A 53 10.76 -14.15 -8.50
CA ASP A 53 9.78 -13.65 -9.45
C ASP A 53 9.41 -12.22 -9.09
N ASP A 54 9.46 -11.31 -10.05
CA ASP A 54 9.21 -9.88 -9.86
C ASP A 54 7.81 -9.61 -9.29
N PHE A 55 6.85 -10.49 -9.55
CA PHE A 55 5.52 -10.38 -8.98
C PHE A 55 5.55 -10.51 -7.45
N PHE A 56 6.29 -11.49 -6.92
CA PHE A 56 6.40 -11.68 -5.47
C PHE A 56 7.31 -10.66 -4.80
N ASP A 57 8.32 -10.14 -5.49
CA ASP A 57 9.19 -9.08 -5.00
C ASP A 57 8.40 -7.79 -4.66
N ARG A 58 7.25 -7.58 -5.30
CA ARG A 58 6.31 -6.49 -4.96
C ARG A 58 5.75 -6.57 -3.54
N PHE A 59 5.81 -7.71 -2.87
CA PHE A 59 5.36 -7.90 -1.49
C PHE A 59 6.49 -7.77 -0.47
N ASN A 60 7.67 -7.38 -0.91
CA ASN A 60 8.77 -7.06 -0.01
C ASN A 60 8.52 -5.71 0.67
N TYR A 61 8.09 -5.76 1.94
CA TYR A 61 7.79 -4.56 2.72
C TYR A 61 9.00 -3.61 2.87
N GLU A 62 10.23 -4.13 2.83
CA GLU A 62 11.45 -3.31 2.93
C GLU A 62 11.57 -2.30 1.79
N GLN A 63 11.10 -2.65 0.58
CA GLN A 63 11.17 -1.75 -0.58
C GLN A 63 10.29 -0.51 -0.41
N TYR A 64 9.14 -0.67 0.23
CA TYR A 64 8.19 0.42 0.47
C TYR A 64 8.46 1.17 1.78
N GLY A 65 9.09 0.49 2.73
CA GLY A 65 9.42 1.03 4.05
C GLY A 65 8.22 1.07 5.00
N GLY A 66 7.10 1.59 4.57
CA GLY A 66 5.89 1.71 5.39
C GLY A 66 4.69 2.13 4.57
N SER A 67 3.51 2.12 5.20
CA SER A 67 2.25 2.51 4.58
C SER A 67 1.85 3.93 4.95
N PRO A 68 1.46 4.79 4.00
CA PRO A 68 1.00 6.14 4.30
C PRO A 68 -0.41 6.10 4.92
N ILE A 69 -0.62 6.95 5.93
CA ILE A 69 -1.95 7.25 6.46
C ILE A 69 -2.53 8.39 5.65
N LEU A 70 -3.71 8.15 5.08
CA LEU A 70 -4.44 9.14 4.30
C LEU A 70 -5.43 9.91 5.17
N GLY A 71 -5.85 11.11 4.70
CA GLY A 71 -6.82 11.94 5.41
C GLY A 71 -6.23 12.80 6.55
N VAL A 72 -4.92 12.87 6.66
CA VAL A 72 -4.17 13.72 7.61
C VAL A 72 -3.51 14.90 6.91
N ASN A 73 -3.12 15.93 7.66
CA ASN A 73 -2.60 17.17 7.10
C ASN A 73 -1.07 17.20 6.86
N ALA A 74 -0.39 16.10 7.14
CA ALA A 74 1.04 15.95 6.93
C ALA A 74 1.34 14.50 6.54
N PRO A 75 2.50 14.18 5.93
CA PRO A 75 2.91 12.81 5.71
C PRO A 75 3.05 12.06 7.04
N VAL A 76 2.28 11.01 7.20
CA VAL A 76 2.36 10.08 8.33
C VAL A 76 2.50 8.69 7.74
N LEU A 77 3.52 7.97 8.18
CA LEU A 77 3.83 6.62 7.72
C LEU A 77 3.81 5.65 8.89
N ILE A 78 3.22 4.50 8.68
CA ILE A 78 3.29 3.38 9.63
C ILE A 78 4.31 2.38 9.11
N GLY A 79 5.33 2.09 9.91
CA GLY A 79 6.31 1.04 9.66
C GLY A 79 5.90 -0.28 10.32
N HIS A 80 6.60 -1.33 9.97
CA HIS A 80 6.47 -2.63 10.62
C HIS A 80 7.23 -2.67 11.95
N GLY A 81 6.74 -3.41 12.94
CA GLY A 81 7.44 -3.64 14.21
C GLY A 81 8.80 -4.32 14.05
N ILE A 82 9.05 -4.97 12.90
CA ILE A 82 10.30 -5.62 12.51
C ILE A 82 11.08 -4.83 11.46
N SER A 83 10.83 -3.52 11.32
CA SER A 83 11.48 -2.68 10.31
C SER A 83 13.00 -2.72 10.43
N THR A 84 13.65 -3.01 9.32
CA THR A 84 15.11 -2.99 9.18
C THR A 84 15.61 -1.56 8.92
N PRO A 85 16.92 -1.28 9.01
CA PRO A 85 17.48 0.02 8.61
C PRO A 85 17.12 0.39 7.17
N THR A 86 17.05 -0.59 6.25
CA THR A 86 16.63 -0.39 4.86
C THR A 86 15.17 0.07 4.79
N ALA A 87 14.27 -0.57 5.53
CA ALA A 87 12.87 -0.17 5.58
C ALA A 87 12.72 1.26 6.13
N ILE A 88 13.44 1.60 7.21
CA ILE A 88 13.42 2.97 7.78
C ILE A 88 13.93 4.00 6.77
N LYS A 89 15.04 3.72 6.09
CA LYS A 89 15.55 4.57 5.00
C LYS A 89 14.48 4.82 3.93
N ASN A 90 13.84 3.76 3.44
CA ASN A 90 12.83 3.85 2.41
C ASN A 90 11.57 4.60 2.89
N MET A 91 11.21 4.46 4.16
CA MET A 91 10.14 5.25 4.79
C MET A 91 10.42 6.74 4.75
N VAL A 92 11.67 7.15 5.06
CA VAL A 92 12.10 8.56 4.98
C VAL A 92 12.04 9.05 3.53
N LEU A 93 12.51 8.25 2.57
CA LEU A 93 12.46 8.60 1.14
C LEU A 93 11.01 8.70 0.64
N LEU A 94 10.12 7.81 1.07
CA LEU A 94 8.69 7.88 0.74
C LEU A 94 8.08 9.18 1.28
N SER A 95 8.35 9.53 2.55
CA SER A 95 7.88 10.77 3.16
C SER A 95 8.36 12.00 2.38
N LYS A 96 9.63 12.03 1.97
CA LYS A 96 10.21 13.07 1.11
C LYS A 96 9.44 13.18 -0.21
N GLY A 97 9.22 12.04 -0.89
CA GLY A 97 8.47 12.01 -2.15
C GLY A 97 7.03 12.52 -2.02
N MET A 98 6.35 12.21 -0.90
CA MET A 98 5.01 12.74 -0.61
C MET A 98 5.01 14.27 -0.48
N ILE A 99 6.03 14.86 0.13
CA ILE A 99 6.18 16.31 0.26
C ILE A 99 6.46 16.93 -1.10
N GLU A 100 7.47 16.44 -1.82
CA GLU A 100 7.90 16.99 -3.11
C GLU A 100 6.80 16.91 -4.18
N SER A 101 6.00 15.84 -4.17
CA SER A 101 4.87 15.65 -5.08
C SER A 101 3.62 16.46 -4.69
N LYS A 102 3.61 17.16 -3.55
CA LYS A 102 2.44 17.82 -2.96
C LYS A 102 1.25 16.86 -2.80
N PHE A 103 1.53 15.62 -2.40
CA PHE A 103 0.54 14.55 -2.35
C PHE A 103 -0.66 14.88 -1.47
N ILE A 104 -0.44 15.47 -0.29
CA ILE A 104 -1.51 15.84 0.65
C ILE A 104 -2.42 16.93 0.04
N ASP A 105 -1.84 17.93 -0.63
CA ASP A 105 -2.62 19.01 -1.26
C ASP A 105 -3.45 18.47 -2.44
N LYS A 106 -2.89 17.55 -3.22
CA LYS A 106 -3.62 16.88 -4.30
C LYS A 106 -4.83 16.11 -3.79
N ILE A 107 -4.67 15.34 -2.69
CA ILE A 107 -5.79 14.63 -2.06
C ILE A 107 -6.86 15.63 -1.59
N LYS A 108 -6.47 16.67 -0.86
CA LYS A 108 -7.43 17.71 -0.42
C LYS A 108 -8.22 18.30 -1.58
N THR A 109 -7.53 18.62 -2.67
CA THR A 109 -8.18 19.21 -3.86
C THR A 109 -9.12 18.22 -4.56
N ALA A 110 -8.77 16.94 -4.58
CA ALA A 110 -9.57 15.92 -5.24
C ALA A 110 -10.91 15.64 -4.52
N PHE A 111 -10.95 15.81 -3.19
CA PHE A 111 -12.12 15.45 -2.37
C PHE A 111 -12.88 16.65 -1.79
N ASN A 112 -12.42 17.88 -1.98
CA ASN A 112 -13.16 19.13 -1.71
C ASN A 112 -13.90 19.64 -3.00
#